data_bf7e65d551830331fa93d54fcf49886e
#
_entry.id   bf7e65d551830331fa93d54fcf49886e
#
_cell.length_a   1.000
_cell.length_b   1.000
_cell.length_c   1.000
_cell.angle_alpha   90.00
_cell.angle_beta   90.00
_cell.angle_gamma   90.00
#
_symmetry.space_group_name_H-M   'P 1'
#
loop_
_entity.id
_entity.type
_entity.pdbx_description
1 polymer ?
#
loop_
_entity_poly.entity_id
_entity_poly.type
_entity_poly.pdbx_seq_one_letter_code
_entity_poly.pdbx_strand_id
1 'polypeptide(L)'
;MNSLNRFADPFYCITRLIVGLMFASHGGQIVLGMFGGMPGSDKPMLQVGGWIQLVGGLLIAFGLLTRLAAFICSGEMAVAYFMIHVANAATPMAKFFPISSAGPEVSNKGELAIFYCWFFLFVFFYGPGRWSIDALMGKGRAAAATR
;
A
#
# COMPACT_ATOMS: atom_id res chain seq x y z
N MET A 1 -25.96 -18.21 1.58
CA MET A 1 -24.82 -17.39 1.16
C MET A 1 -24.95 -15.91 1.51
N ASN A 2 -26.16 -15.40 1.75
CA ASN A 2 -26.37 -13.95 2.01
C ASN A 2 -25.93 -13.44 3.39
N SER A 3 -25.74 -14.33 4.38
CA SER A 3 -25.36 -13.92 5.75
C SER A 3 -23.93 -13.40 5.87
N LEU A 4 -23.00 -13.86 5.04
CA LEU A 4 -21.59 -13.41 5.06
C LEU A 4 -21.40 -12.06 4.37
N ASN A 5 -22.23 -11.73 3.37
CA ASN A 5 -22.11 -10.48 2.63
C ASN A 5 -22.26 -9.23 3.53
N ARG A 6 -23.04 -9.33 4.62
CA ARG A 6 -23.21 -8.24 5.60
C ARG A 6 -21.90 -7.87 6.31
N PHE A 7 -20.94 -8.79 6.38
CA PHE A 7 -19.65 -8.57 7.02
C PHE A 7 -18.56 -8.10 6.04
N ALA A 8 -18.81 -8.17 4.72
CA ALA A 8 -17.79 -7.86 3.71
C ALA A 8 -17.25 -6.43 3.84
N ASP A 9 -18.14 -5.44 3.95
CA ASP A 9 -17.71 -4.05 4.07
C ASP A 9 -17.03 -3.72 5.42
N PRO A 10 -17.56 -4.14 6.60
CA PRO A 10 -16.83 -4.01 7.87
C PRO A 10 -15.45 -4.68 7.83
N PHE A 11 -15.34 -5.88 7.30
CA PHE A 11 -14.07 -6.59 7.18
C PHE A 11 -13.09 -5.85 6.27
N TYR A 12 -13.57 -5.36 5.12
CA TYR A 12 -12.78 -4.52 4.24
C TYR A 12 -12.24 -3.27 4.95
N CYS A 13 -13.09 -2.57 5.71
CA CYS A 13 -12.68 -1.37 6.42
C CYS A 13 -11.58 -1.65 7.46
N ILE A 14 -11.67 -2.78 8.17
CA ILE A 14 -10.64 -3.22 9.12
C ILE A 14 -9.35 -3.57 8.37
N THR A 15 -9.44 -4.33 7.28
CA THR A 15 -8.27 -4.69 6.46
C THR A 15 -7.58 -3.44 5.91
N ARG A 16 -8.34 -2.49 5.40
CA ARG A 16 -7.83 -1.20 4.92
C ARG A 16 -7.10 -0.42 6.01
N LEU A 17 -7.67 -0.38 7.24
CA LEU A 17 -7.04 0.24 8.40
C LEU A 17 -5.70 -0.41 8.71
N ILE A 18 -5.68 -1.73 8.86
CA ILE A 18 -4.47 -2.48 9.23
C ILE A 18 -3.39 -2.32 8.15
N VAL A 19 -3.72 -2.57 6.90
CA VAL A 19 -2.75 -2.49 5.79
C VAL A 19 -2.25 -1.06 5.60
N GLY A 20 -3.11 -0.05 5.73
CA GLY A 20 -2.72 1.35 5.70
C GLY A 20 -1.74 1.73 6.82
N LEU A 21 -1.98 1.26 8.05
CA LEU A 21 -1.07 1.49 9.18
C LEU A 21 0.27 0.76 8.99
N MET A 22 0.26 -0.47 8.49
CA MET A 22 1.49 -1.20 8.16
C MET A 22 2.32 -0.44 7.12
N PHE A 23 1.67 0.07 6.08
CA PHE A 23 2.34 0.86 5.05
C PHE A 23 2.88 2.19 5.59
N ALA A 24 2.11 2.90 6.43
CA ALA A 24 2.58 4.09 7.12
C ALA A 24 3.78 3.81 8.03
N SER A 25 3.83 2.65 8.68
CA SER A 25 4.96 2.24 9.51
C SER A 25 6.25 2.09 8.70
N HIS A 26 6.19 1.56 7.47
CA HIS A 26 7.34 1.55 6.56
C HIS A 26 7.82 2.96 6.23
N GLY A 27 6.89 3.87 5.91
CA GLY A 27 7.24 5.28 5.71
C GLY A 27 7.88 5.91 6.94
N GLY A 28 7.32 5.67 8.13
CA GLY A 28 7.87 6.12 9.40
C GLY A 28 9.29 5.57 9.69
N GLN A 29 9.56 4.35 9.27
CA GLN A 29 10.90 3.77 9.36
C GLN A 29 11.91 4.53 8.50
N ILE A 30 11.50 4.95 7.29
CA ILE A 30 12.35 5.68 6.36
C ILE A 30 12.59 7.12 6.81
N VAL A 31 11.51 7.88 7.11
CA VAL A 31 11.61 9.34 7.29
C VAL A 31 11.78 9.77 8.75
N LEU A 32 11.31 8.97 9.71
CA LEU A 32 11.36 9.29 11.14
C LEU A 32 12.35 8.40 11.91
N GLY A 33 13.02 7.45 11.26
CA GLY A 33 13.93 6.52 11.92
C GLY A 33 13.24 5.55 12.89
N MET A 34 11.92 5.37 12.80
CA MET A 34 11.17 4.45 13.66
C MET A 34 11.70 3.01 13.49
N PHE A 35 11.54 2.19 14.53
CA PHE A 35 11.94 0.76 14.52
C PHE A 35 13.40 0.52 14.13
N GLY A 36 14.29 1.47 14.42
CA GLY A 36 15.71 1.37 14.09
C GLY A 36 16.10 1.94 12.73
N GLY A 37 15.19 2.56 12.01
CA GLY A 37 15.43 3.17 10.71
C GLY A 37 15.60 2.17 9.57
N MET A 38 15.80 2.68 8.36
CA MET A 38 16.10 1.86 7.18
C MET A 38 17.47 2.24 6.61
N PRO A 39 18.36 1.27 6.31
CA PRO A 39 19.64 1.56 5.66
C PRO A 39 19.45 2.30 4.34
N GLY A 40 20.20 3.38 4.14
CA GLY A 40 20.13 4.20 2.92
C GLY A 40 18.94 5.17 2.88
N SER A 41 18.27 5.39 4.01
CA SER A 41 17.15 6.35 4.12
C SER A 41 17.55 7.81 3.85
N ASP A 42 18.86 8.12 3.85
CA ASP A 42 19.42 9.42 3.47
C ASP A 42 19.25 9.75 1.97
N LYS A 43 18.98 8.75 1.13
CA LYS A 43 18.79 8.96 -0.32
C LYS A 43 17.51 9.73 -0.60
N PRO A 44 17.54 10.82 -1.40
CA PRO A 44 16.37 11.65 -1.67
C PRO A 44 15.17 10.87 -2.22
N MET A 45 15.41 9.89 -3.07
CA MET A 45 14.35 9.06 -3.66
C MET A 45 13.62 8.20 -2.59
N LEU A 46 14.38 7.63 -1.62
CA LEU A 46 13.79 6.90 -0.50
C LEU A 46 13.01 7.84 0.43
N GLN A 47 13.51 9.05 0.66
CA GLN A 47 12.80 10.05 1.47
C GLN A 47 11.46 10.43 0.84
N VAL A 48 11.41 10.69 -0.47
CA VAL A 48 10.14 10.98 -1.17
C VAL A 48 9.18 9.80 -1.06
N GLY A 49 9.65 8.58 -1.33
CA GLY A 49 8.85 7.36 -1.16
C GLY A 49 8.35 7.20 0.28
N GLY A 50 9.24 7.38 1.27
CA GLY A 50 8.91 7.29 2.69
C GLY A 50 7.80 8.27 3.13
N TRP A 51 7.82 9.51 2.64
CA TRP A 51 6.75 10.47 2.91
C TRP A 51 5.43 10.06 2.25
N ILE A 52 5.46 9.56 1.00
CA ILE A 52 4.26 9.02 0.34
C ILE A 52 3.69 7.85 1.14
N GLN A 53 4.54 6.95 1.62
CA GLN A 53 4.14 5.78 2.41
C GLN A 53 3.56 6.20 3.76
N LEU A 54 4.20 7.13 4.48
CA LEU A 54 3.73 7.59 5.78
C LEU A 54 2.38 8.31 5.66
N VAL A 55 2.33 9.36 4.85
CA VAL A 55 1.12 10.18 4.71
C VAL A 55 0.02 9.42 3.98
N GLY A 56 0.35 8.79 2.85
CA GLY A 56 -0.61 8.01 2.07
C GLY A 56 -1.17 6.82 2.84
N GLY A 57 -0.33 6.11 3.59
CA GLY A 57 -0.75 5.01 4.47
C GLY A 57 -1.73 5.47 5.53
N LEU A 58 -1.48 6.60 6.21
CA LEU A 58 -2.41 7.18 7.19
C LEU A 58 -3.72 7.62 6.54
N LEU A 59 -3.67 8.27 5.38
CA LEU A 59 -4.88 8.67 4.64
C LEU A 59 -5.73 7.46 4.28
N ILE A 60 -5.11 6.38 3.80
CA ILE A 60 -5.80 5.12 3.49
C ILE A 60 -6.34 4.48 4.78
N ALA A 61 -5.53 4.42 5.85
CA ALA A 61 -5.93 3.81 7.13
C ALA A 61 -7.22 4.44 7.67
N PHE A 62 -7.28 5.76 7.72
CA PHE A 62 -8.47 6.48 8.23
C PHE A 62 -9.55 6.71 7.17
N GLY A 63 -9.26 6.41 5.90
CA GLY A 63 -10.22 6.57 4.82
C GLY A 63 -10.51 8.03 4.47
N LEU A 64 -9.47 8.84 4.42
CA LEU A 64 -9.53 10.24 4.00
C LEU A 64 -8.84 10.43 2.64
N LEU A 65 -9.52 11.04 1.68
CA LEU A 65 -9.07 11.12 0.29
C LEU A 65 -8.63 9.74 -0.25
N THR A 66 -9.34 8.70 0.16
CA THR A 66 -8.96 7.30 0.04
C THR A 66 -8.54 6.91 -1.36
N ARG A 67 -9.35 7.28 -2.37
CA ARG A 67 -9.06 6.90 -3.76
C ARG A 67 -7.77 7.57 -4.27
N LEU A 68 -7.61 8.87 -4.01
CA LEU A 68 -6.41 9.60 -4.44
C LEU A 68 -5.15 9.04 -3.77
N ALA A 69 -5.18 8.86 -2.45
CA ALA A 69 -4.07 8.29 -1.70
C ALA A 69 -3.73 6.87 -2.18
N ALA A 70 -4.74 6.02 -2.39
CA ALA A 70 -4.55 4.66 -2.85
C ALA A 70 -3.93 4.61 -4.27
N PHE A 71 -4.35 5.49 -5.18
CA PHE A 71 -3.75 5.56 -6.52
C PHE A 71 -2.27 5.97 -6.46
N ILE A 72 -1.94 7.00 -5.67
CA ILE A 72 -0.56 7.47 -5.51
C ILE A 72 0.31 6.37 -4.87
N CYS A 73 -0.15 5.73 -3.79
CA CYS A 73 0.59 4.67 -3.11
C CYS A 73 0.77 3.42 -3.99
N SER A 74 -0.25 3.06 -4.79
CA SER A 74 -0.12 1.98 -5.77
C SER A 74 0.95 2.28 -6.81
N GLY A 75 0.94 3.50 -7.36
CA GLY A 75 1.94 3.95 -8.33
C GLY A 75 3.35 3.99 -7.75
N GLU A 76 3.51 4.49 -6.52
CA GLU A 76 4.79 4.51 -5.81
C GLU A 76 5.34 3.08 -5.63
N MET A 77 4.50 2.12 -5.22
CA MET A 77 4.91 0.73 -5.08
C MET A 77 5.27 0.06 -6.40
N ALA A 78 4.59 0.40 -7.50
CA ALA A 78 4.98 -0.06 -8.82
C ALA A 78 6.37 0.48 -9.20
N VAL A 79 6.62 1.78 -8.99
CA VAL A 79 7.94 2.39 -9.22
C VAL A 79 9.01 1.72 -8.34
N ALA A 80 8.75 1.54 -7.06
CA ALA A 80 9.66 0.86 -6.14
C ALA A 80 9.98 -0.57 -6.59
N TYR A 81 8.98 -1.32 -7.06
CA TYR A 81 9.17 -2.67 -7.57
C TYR A 81 10.14 -2.69 -8.76
N PHE A 82 9.89 -1.87 -9.78
CA PHE A 82 10.74 -1.87 -10.97
C PHE A 82 12.13 -1.26 -10.74
N MET A 83 12.21 -0.14 -10.01
CA MET A 83 13.47 0.59 -9.83
C MET A 83 14.38 0.00 -8.74
N ILE A 84 13.80 -0.61 -7.70
CA ILE A 84 14.58 -1.14 -6.58
C ILE A 84 14.73 -2.66 -6.72
N HIS A 85 13.64 -3.40 -6.90
CA HIS A 85 13.69 -4.85 -6.88
C HIS A 85 14.13 -5.45 -8.21
N VAL A 86 13.48 -5.08 -9.32
CA VAL A 86 13.77 -5.64 -10.65
C VAL A 86 15.13 -5.14 -11.17
N ALA A 87 15.40 -3.83 -11.04
CA ALA A 87 16.65 -3.25 -11.55
C ALA A 87 17.89 -3.78 -10.83
N ASN A 88 17.79 -4.09 -9.53
CA ASN A 88 18.88 -4.62 -8.72
C ASN A 88 18.88 -6.15 -8.59
N ALA A 89 18.04 -6.86 -9.35
CA ALA A 89 18.00 -8.31 -9.32
C ALA A 89 19.32 -8.92 -9.80
N ALA A 90 19.85 -9.87 -9.05
CA ALA A 90 21.18 -10.44 -9.28
C ALA A 90 21.31 -11.21 -10.61
N THR A 91 20.22 -11.78 -11.10
CA THR A 91 20.20 -12.57 -12.34
C THR A 91 19.00 -12.23 -13.21
N PRO A 92 19.01 -12.55 -14.53
CA PRO A 92 17.83 -12.42 -15.38
C PRO A 92 16.63 -13.22 -14.86
N MET A 93 16.86 -14.39 -14.24
CA MET A 93 15.81 -15.21 -13.64
C MET A 93 15.18 -14.50 -12.44
N ALA A 94 15.99 -13.90 -11.57
CA ALA A 94 15.50 -13.21 -10.38
C ALA A 94 14.59 -12.02 -10.70
N LYS A 95 14.68 -11.42 -11.89
CA LYS A 95 13.77 -10.34 -12.32
C LYS A 95 12.31 -10.75 -12.40
N PHE A 96 12.04 -12.02 -12.65
CA PHE A 96 10.68 -12.54 -12.82
C PHE A 96 10.03 -13.02 -11.53
N PHE A 97 10.82 -13.35 -10.49
CA PHE A 97 10.30 -13.95 -9.27
C PHE A 97 10.48 -13.02 -8.07
N PRO A 98 9.39 -12.54 -7.45
CA PRO A 98 9.45 -11.60 -6.31
C PRO A 98 9.48 -12.27 -4.93
N ILE A 99 9.71 -13.57 -4.84
CA ILE A 99 9.56 -14.39 -3.62
C ILE A 99 10.54 -13.97 -2.53
N SER A 100 10.06 -13.41 -1.42
CA SER A 100 10.89 -12.84 -0.35
C SER A 100 11.77 -13.86 0.37
N SER A 101 11.32 -15.13 0.49
CA SER A 101 12.06 -16.22 1.14
C SER A 101 13.11 -16.88 0.25
N ALA A 102 13.08 -16.66 -1.07
CA ALA A 102 14.02 -17.26 -2.00
C ALA A 102 15.39 -16.57 -1.98
N GLY A 103 16.43 -17.29 -2.45
CA GLY A 103 17.77 -16.74 -2.58
C GLY A 103 17.85 -15.59 -3.61
N PRO A 104 18.86 -14.70 -3.50
CA PRO A 104 18.99 -13.55 -4.40
C PRO A 104 19.24 -13.93 -5.86
N GLU A 105 19.72 -15.14 -6.11
CA GLU A 105 19.98 -15.63 -7.47
C GLU A 105 18.68 -15.96 -8.25
N VAL A 106 17.60 -16.26 -7.53
CA VAL A 106 16.30 -16.67 -8.11
C VAL A 106 15.17 -15.72 -7.84
N SER A 107 15.37 -14.68 -7.01
CA SER A 107 14.29 -13.76 -6.62
C SER A 107 14.78 -12.33 -6.40
N ASN A 108 13.96 -11.35 -6.80
CA ASN A 108 14.19 -9.92 -6.54
C ASN A 108 13.64 -9.45 -5.18
N LYS A 109 12.96 -10.33 -4.42
CA LYS A 109 12.38 -10.04 -3.08
C LYS A 109 11.34 -8.91 -3.07
N GLY A 110 10.73 -8.59 -4.20
CA GLY A 110 9.74 -7.51 -4.35
C GLY A 110 8.29 -7.90 -4.02
N GLU A 111 8.06 -9.04 -3.38
CA GLU A 111 6.73 -9.59 -3.07
C GLU A 111 5.84 -8.58 -2.33
N LEU A 112 6.38 -7.91 -1.33
CA LEU A 112 5.65 -6.93 -0.54
C LEU A 112 5.27 -5.69 -1.36
N ALA A 113 6.16 -5.23 -2.26
CA ALA A 113 5.88 -4.11 -3.15
C ALA A 113 4.74 -4.43 -4.11
N ILE A 114 4.72 -5.64 -4.68
CA ILE A 114 3.61 -6.12 -5.52
C ILE A 114 2.32 -6.20 -4.72
N PHE A 115 2.36 -6.79 -3.50
CA PHE A 115 1.18 -6.91 -2.65
C PHE A 115 0.56 -5.53 -2.36
N TYR A 116 1.33 -4.55 -1.92
CA TYR A 116 0.84 -3.19 -1.66
C TYR A 116 0.34 -2.50 -2.93
N CYS A 117 1.05 -2.64 -4.06
CA CYS A 117 0.62 -2.08 -5.34
C CYS A 117 -0.80 -2.54 -5.71
N TRP A 118 -1.04 -3.86 -5.72
CA TRP A 118 -2.34 -4.42 -6.09
C TRP A 118 -3.42 -4.18 -5.02
N PHE A 119 -3.06 -4.24 -3.73
CA PHE A 119 -4.00 -3.93 -2.66
C PHE A 119 -4.49 -2.48 -2.74
N PHE A 120 -3.60 -1.51 -2.95
CA PHE A 120 -4.01 -0.12 -3.08
C PHE A 120 -4.76 0.15 -4.38
N LEU A 121 -4.44 -0.54 -5.46
CA LEU A 121 -5.22 -0.48 -6.68
C LEU A 121 -6.64 -1.02 -6.46
N PHE A 122 -6.78 -2.11 -5.71
CA PHE A 122 -8.10 -2.59 -5.28
C PHE A 122 -8.84 -1.56 -4.43
N VAL A 123 -8.17 -0.93 -3.45
CA VAL A 123 -8.76 0.16 -2.64
C VAL A 123 -9.19 1.34 -3.50
N PHE A 124 -8.41 1.71 -4.51
CA PHE A 124 -8.76 2.77 -5.45
C PHE A 124 -10.10 2.50 -6.17
N PHE A 125 -10.30 1.30 -6.68
CA PHE A 125 -11.54 0.93 -7.37
C PHE A 125 -12.71 0.69 -6.41
N TYR A 126 -12.48 0.00 -5.30
CA TYR A 126 -13.51 -0.29 -4.31
C TYR A 126 -14.02 0.99 -3.62
N GLY A 127 -13.10 1.85 -3.21
CA GLY A 127 -13.37 3.12 -2.54
C GLY A 127 -13.21 3.04 -1.01
N PRO A 128 -13.69 4.07 -0.29
CA PRO A 128 -13.37 4.25 1.13
C PRO A 128 -14.04 3.25 2.08
N GLY A 129 -15.14 2.59 1.67
CA GLY A 129 -15.96 1.77 2.58
C GLY A 129 -16.77 2.63 3.58
N ARG A 130 -17.67 1.97 4.33
CA ARG A 130 -18.59 2.68 5.24
C ARG A 130 -17.89 3.30 6.46
N TRP A 131 -16.85 2.65 6.98
CA TRP A 131 -16.09 3.14 8.15
C TRP A 131 -14.89 3.96 7.69
N SER A 132 -15.16 5.16 7.16
CA SER A 132 -14.15 6.07 6.63
C SER A 132 -14.52 7.52 6.87
N ILE A 133 -13.53 8.40 6.95
CA ILE A 133 -13.76 9.85 7.05
C ILE A 133 -14.44 10.36 5.77
N ASP A 134 -14.08 9.84 4.60
CA ASP A 134 -14.74 10.19 3.33
C ASP A 134 -16.25 9.88 3.35
N ALA A 135 -16.66 8.76 3.97
CA ALA A 135 -18.08 8.42 4.12
C ALA A 135 -18.78 9.37 5.08
N LEU A 136 -18.15 9.75 6.19
CA LEU A 136 -18.69 10.73 7.13
C LEU A 136 -18.87 12.11 6.47
N MET A 137 -17.96 12.51 5.58
CA MET A 137 -18.06 13.76 4.82
C MET A 137 -19.04 13.69 3.63
N GLY A 138 -19.75 12.58 3.46
CA GLY A 138 -20.70 12.40 2.35
C GLY A 138 -20.10 12.07 0.99
N LYS A 139 -18.78 12.04 0.85
CA LYS A 139 -18.08 11.72 -0.40
C LYS A 139 -18.17 10.23 -0.77
N GLY A 140 -18.46 9.36 0.20
CA GLY A 140 -18.63 7.93 -0.03
C GLY A 140 -20.08 7.51 -0.33
N ARG A 141 -21.07 8.33 0.00
CA ARG A 141 -22.50 7.98 -0.19
C ARG A 141 -22.92 7.86 -1.65
N ALA A 142 -22.37 8.66 -2.54
CA ALA A 142 -22.68 8.60 -3.97
C ALA A 142 -22.22 7.27 -4.61
N ALA A 143 -21.11 6.70 -4.15
CA ALA A 143 -20.61 5.42 -4.68
C ALA A 143 -21.35 4.19 -4.13
N ALA A 144 -22.00 4.30 -2.95
CA ALA A 144 -22.77 3.21 -2.35
C ALA A 144 -24.22 3.14 -2.87
N ALA A 145 -24.75 4.25 -3.40
CA ALA A 145 -26.13 4.31 -3.93
C ALA A 145 -26.25 3.75 -5.38
N THR A 146 -25.13 3.50 -6.06
CA THR A 146 -25.07 2.98 -7.44
C THR A 146 -24.76 1.48 -7.53
N ARG A 147 -24.79 0.77 -6.39
CA ARG A 147 -24.64 -0.69 -6.29
C ARG A 147 -25.91 -1.31 -5.72
#